data_531a2cf5c65fe80869895b78ae3a8e4e
#
_entry.id   531a2cf5c65fe80869895b78ae3a8e4e
#
_cell.length_a   1.000
_cell.length_b   1.000
_cell.length_c   1.000
_cell.angle_alpha   90.00
_cell.angle_beta   90.00
_cell.angle_gamma   90.00
#
_symmetry.space_group_name_H-M   'P 1'
#
loop_
_entity.id
_entity.type
_entity.pdbx_description
1 polymer ?
#
loop_
_entity_poly.entity_id
_entity_poly.type
_entity_poly.pdbx_seq_one_letter_code
_entity_poly.pdbx_strand_id
1 'polypeptide(L)'
;MKKLFLSGLILAALWSCESRKNYQAQADTFIVEYSNKYQQLYTASSEAEWASNTHIVEGDSTNAIRTRQANETMAAFTGSAENIKQTRELLDHQDNLTPIQVKQLEGILYRAANNPQTVADVVKQRIKAETEQTEKLYGFDYKINGKSVSTNQIDSVLKVETDVNKRLQAWESSKEVGKVLKNGLVNLRRLRNETVKALGYDDYFTYQASEYGMKTSEMMDLMRKINRELMPLYRELHTYARYELAKKYGQTQVPDMLPAHWLPNRWGQDWSSMVEVKGLDLEEVLRPKGATWQVQQAERFYRSLGMSALPPSFYEKSSLYPLPAAANYKKNNHASAWHMDLEKDVRSLMSVEPNAEWYETTHHELGHIYYYLAYTNPEVPVLLRGGANRGFHEAMGSLMGLAATQKPFLAQLGLIDKNTQTDEVRTLLKEALNYVVFIPFASGVMSEFEHDLYAKNLSPENFNQRWWELAKQYQGIEPPGNRGSEYADATSKTHINDDPAQYYDYALSYVILFQLHDYIAKNILKQDPHATNYYGNKEVGQFLTSIMHPGASVDWRKMLKEKTGEDLSARAMVAYFQPLLNYLKEQNKGRKYTM
;
A
#
# COMPACT_ATOMS: atom_id res chain seq x y z
N MET A 1 -61.92 22.68 -5.35
CA MET A 1 -60.49 22.93 -5.18
C MET A 1 -59.68 21.71 -4.68
N LYS A 2 -60.16 20.85 -3.77
CA LYS A 2 -59.37 19.65 -3.32
C LYS A 2 -59.10 18.57 -4.40
N LYS A 3 -59.96 18.39 -5.39
CA LYS A 3 -59.77 17.39 -6.46
C LYS A 3 -58.74 17.80 -7.53
N LEU A 4 -58.55 19.11 -7.77
CA LEU A 4 -57.51 19.60 -8.72
C LEU A 4 -56.09 19.50 -8.12
N PHE A 5 -55.94 19.67 -6.81
CA PHE A 5 -54.62 19.51 -6.16
C PHE A 5 -54.13 18.05 -6.13
N LEU A 6 -55.03 17.09 -6.00
CA LEU A 6 -54.66 15.65 -6.00
C LEU A 6 -54.23 15.17 -7.41
N SER A 7 -54.90 15.67 -8.45
CA SER A 7 -54.55 15.32 -9.84
C SER A 7 -53.21 15.92 -10.30
N GLY A 8 -52.86 17.12 -9.84
CA GLY A 8 -51.57 17.75 -10.10
C GLY A 8 -50.39 17.03 -9.42
N LEU A 9 -50.58 16.54 -8.20
CA LEU A 9 -49.58 15.76 -7.45
C LEU A 9 -49.34 14.37 -8.10
N ILE A 10 -50.36 13.72 -8.61
CA ILE A 10 -50.23 12.41 -9.29
C ILE A 10 -49.55 12.58 -10.64
N LEU A 11 -49.84 13.62 -11.43
CA LEU A 11 -49.17 13.90 -12.69
C LEU A 11 -47.69 14.28 -12.48
N ALA A 12 -47.36 15.08 -11.48
CA ALA A 12 -45.99 15.41 -11.12
C ALA A 12 -45.19 14.20 -10.66
N ALA A 13 -45.80 13.29 -9.89
CA ALA A 13 -45.18 12.03 -9.48
C ALA A 13 -44.95 11.05 -10.64
N LEU A 14 -45.86 10.98 -11.61
CA LEU A 14 -45.71 10.16 -12.81
C LEU A 14 -44.61 10.71 -13.73
N TRP A 15 -44.53 12.01 -13.94
CA TRP A 15 -43.46 12.67 -14.70
C TRP A 15 -42.09 12.51 -14.06
N SER A 16 -42.01 12.65 -12.76
CA SER A 16 -40.77 12.42 -12.01
C SER A 16 -40.30 10.96 -12.11
N CYS A 17 -41.22 9.99 -12.08
CA CYS A 17 -40.91 8.57 -12.20
C CYS A 17 -40.48 8.20 -13.63
N GLU A 18 -41.06 8.78 -14.65
CA GLU A 18 -40.72 8.56 -16.06
C GLU A 18 -39.39 9.21 -16.43
N SER A 19 -39.13 10.42 -15.95
CA SER A 19 -37.84 11.11 -16.05
C SER A 19 -36.72 10.29 -15.37
N ARG A 20 -36.95 9.80 -14.15
CA ARG A 20 -35.99 8.98 -13.42
C ARG A 20 -35.63 7.70 -14.17
N LYS A 21 -36.60 6.97 -14.70
CA LYS A 21 -36.38 5.75 -15.49
C LYS A 21 -35.58 6.03 -16.77
N ASN A 22 -35.80 7.18 -17.40
CA ASN A 22 -35.07 7.58 -18.59
C ASN A 22 -33.59 7.84 -18.29
N TYR A 23 -33.25 8.59 -17.22
CA TYR A 23 -31.86 8.83 -16.83
C TYR A 23 -31.14 7.55 -16.40
N GLN A 24 -31.80 6.65 -15.66
CA GLN A 24 -31.23 5.35 -15.30
C GLN A 24 -30.91 4.51 -16.54
N ALA A 25 -31.81 4.44 -17.51
CA ALA A 25 -31.59 3.70 -18.76
C ALA A 25 -30.44 4.30 -19.59
N GLN A 26 -30.33 5.63 -19.65
CA GLN A 26 -29.22 6.31 -20.32
C GLN A 26 -27.89 6.01 -19.63
N ALA A 27 -27.87 6.08 -18.28
CA ALA A 27 -26.68 5.76 -17.50
C ALA A 27 -26.26 4.30 -17.68
N ASP A 28 -27.21 3.34 -17.66
CA ASP A 28 -26.92 1.93 -17.88
C ASP A 28 -26.31 1.68 -19.25
N THR A 29 -26.86 2.28 -20.31
CA THR A 29 -26.33 2.16 -21.67
C THR A 29 -24.90 2.66 -21.74
N PHE A 30 -24.65 3.89 -21.25
CA PHE A 30 -23.31 4.49 -21.25
C PHE A 30 -22.32 3.67 -20.42
N ILE A 31 -22.70 3.28 -19.20
CA ILE A 31 -21.83 2.50 -18.28
C ILE A 31 -21.48 1.14 -18.90
N VAL A 32 -22.42 0.45 -19.55
CA VAL A 32 -22.16 -0.83 -20.22
C VAL A 32 -21.19 -0.67 -21.39
N GLU A 33 -21.41 0.32 -22.26
CA GLU A 33 -20.53 0.61 -23.39
C GLU A 33 -19.12 0.98 -22.93
N TYR A 34 -19.03 1.87 -21.94
CA TYR A 34 -17.75 2.26 -21.33
C TYR A 34 -17.03 1.09 -20.69
N SER A 35 -17.74 0.28 -19.89
CA SER A 35 -17.17 -0.86 -19.16
C SER A 35 -16.61 -1.92 -20.11
N ASN A 36 -17.32 -2.24 -21.19
CA ASN A 36 -16.86 -3.19 -22.19
C ASN A 36 -15.56 -2.72 -22.86
N LYS A 37 -15.51 -1.44 -23.24
CA LYS A 37 -14.30 -0.87 -23.87
C LYS A 37 -13.15 -0.75 -22.85
N TYR A 38 -13.46 -0.31 -21.63
CA TYR A 38 -12.48 -0.21 -20.54
C TYR A 38 -11.83 -1.57 -20.26
N GLN A 39 -12.63 -2.62 -20.05
CA GLN A 39 -12.12 -3.96 -19.77
C GLN A 39 -11.24 -4.50 -20.90
N GLN A 40 -11.64 -4.27 -22.15
CA GLN A 40 -10.84 -4.66 -23.32
C GLN A 40 -9.46 -3.99 -23.34
N LEU A 41 -9.41 -2.67 -23.08
CA LEU A 41 -8.17 -1.91 -23.04
C LEU A 41 -7.33 -2.23 -21.81
N TYR A 42 -7.98 -2.43 -20.67
CA TYR A 42 -7.34 -2.86 -19.43
C TYR A 42 -6.62 -4.21 -19.61
N THR A 43 -7.30 -5.20 -20.21
CA THR A 43 -6.70 -6.51 -20.49
C THR A 43 -5.49 -6.37 -21.43
N ALA A 44 -5.59 -5.56 -22.47
CA ALA A 44 -4.47 -5.33 -23.40
C ALA A 44 -3.26 -4.65 -22.72
N SER A 45 -3.53 -3.69 -21.83
CA SER A 45 -2.50 -3.01 -21.02
C SER A 45 -1.85 -4.00 -20.04
N SER A 46 -2.65 -4.76 -19.29
CA SER A 46 -2.17 -5.74 -18.33
C SER A 46 -1.31 -6.83 -18.99
N GLU A 47 -1.69 -7.34 -20.17
CA GLU A 47 -0.89 -8.31 -20.92
C GLU A 47 0.44 -7.73 -21.42
N ALA A 48 0.45 -6.47 -21.85
CA ALA A 48 1.68 -5.80 -22.27
C ALA A 48 2.62 -5.58 -21.08
N GLU A 49 2.09 -5.11 -19.95
CA GLU A 49 2.85 -4.92 -18.71
C GLU A 49 3.36 -6.24 -18.14
N TRP A 50 2.55 -7.29 -18.17
CA TRP A 50 2.96 -8.64 -17.79
C TRP A 50 4.17 -9.11 -18.59
N ALA A 51 4.14 -8.95 -19.91
CA ALA A 51 5.27 -9.31 -20.79
C ALA A 51 6.54 -8.49 -20.47
N SER A 52 6.38 -7.19 -20.18
CA SER A 52 7.51 -6.32 -19.80
C SER A 52 8.12 -6.67 -18.45
N ASN A 53 7.36 -7.28 -17.55
CA ASN A 53 7.84 -7.68 -16.22
C ASN A 53 8.38 -9.12 -16.20
N THR A 54 7.89 -9.98 -17.07
CA THR A 54 8.24 -11.42 -17.06
C THR A 54 9.25 -11.84 -18.13
N HIS A 55 9.47 -11.00 -19.15
CA HIS A 55 10.37 -11.32 -20.26
C HIS A 55 11.19 -10.09 -20.66
N ILE A 56 12.29 -9.86 -19.95
CA ILE A 56 13.19 -8.70 -20.13
C ILE A 56 14.45 -9.18 -20.84
N VAL A 57 14.65 -8.75 -22.08
CA VAL A 57 15.85 -9.02 -22.88
C VAL A 57 16.68 -7.75 -22.98
N GLU A 58 17.95 -7.83 -22.62
CA GLU A 58 18.85 -6.67 -22.66
C GLU A 58 19.02 -6.17 -24.11
N GLY A 59 18.79 -4.87 -24.30
CA GLY A 59 18.83 -4.23 -25.63
C GLY A 59 17.58 -4.41 -26.48
N ASP A 60 16.57 -5.18 -26.03
CA ASP A 60 15.28 -5.32 -26.71
C ASP A 60 14.21 -4.46 -26.02
N SER A 61 13.73 -3.43 -26.70
CA SER A 61 12.69 -2.53 -26.24
C SER A 61 11.27 -2.91 -26.68
N THR A 62 11.07 -4.04 -27.34
CA THR A 62 9.78 -4.45 -27.95
C THR A 62 8.65 -4.47 -26.91
N ASN A 63 8.85 -5.14 -25.78
CA ASN A 63 7.84 -5.19 -24.72
C ASN A 63 7.58 -3.80 -24.11
N ALA A 64 8.62 -3.01 -23.87
CA ALA A 64 8.48 -1.65 -23.33
C ALA A 64 7.69 -0.73 -24.28
N ILE A 65 7.94 -0.82 -25.61
CA ILE A 65 7.20 -0.07 -26.63
C ILE A 65 5.72 -0.51 -26.62
N ARG A 66 5.46 -1.82 -26.59
CA ARG A 66 4.10 -2.36 -26.55
C ARG A 66 3.32 -1.91 -25.32
N THR A 67 3.95 -1.96 -24.15
CA THR A 67 3.38 -1.49 -22.88
C THR A 67 3.03 0.00 -22.98
N ARG A 68 3.97 0.83 -23.45
CA ARG A 68 3.71 2.25 -23.62
C ARG A 68 2.53 2.51 -24.56
N GLN A 69 2.43 1.85 -25.71
CA GLN A 69 1.33 2.02 -26.66
C GLN A 69 -0.02 1.59 -26.07
N ALA A 70 -0.06 0.49 -25.33
CA ALA A 70 -1.28 0.02 -24.66
C ALA A 70 -1.73 1.02 -23.59
N ASN A 71 -0.81 1.53 -22.78
CA ASN A 71 -1.09 2.51 -21.73
C ASN A 71 -1.52 3.87 -22.32
N GLU A 72 -0.90 4.32 -23.40
CA GLU A 72 -1.33 5.53 -24.13
C GLU A 72 -2.76 5.38 -24.68
N THR A 73 -3.09 4.21 -25.23
CA THR A 73 -4.44 3.91 -25.74
C THR A 73 -5.48 3.91 -24.62
N MET A 74 -5.14 3.28 -23.49
CA MET A 74 -5.98 3.26 -22.28
C MET A 74 -6.19 4.68 -21.73
N ALA A 75 -5.13 5.48 -21.62
CA ALA A 75 -5.18 6.85 -21.15
C ALA A 75 -6.03 7.75 -22.08
N ALA A 76 -5.89 7.59 -23.39
CA ALA A 76 -6.70 8.33 -24.37
C ALA A 76 -8.21 8.02 -24.24
N PHE A 77 -8.56 6.77 -23.96
CA PHE A 77 -9.95 6.37 -23.76
C PHE A 77 -10.49 6.87 -22.40
N THR A 78 -9.79 6.58 -21.31
CA THR A 78 -10.26 6.96 -19.96
C THR A 78 -10.35 8.47 -19.79
N GLY A 79 -9.42 9.22 -20.38
CA GLY A 79 -9.37 10.69 -20.35
C GLY A 79 -10.12 11.37 -21.48
N SER A 80 -10.88 10.66 -22.31
CA SER A 80 -11.54 11.22 -23.48
C SER A 80 -12.51 12.35 -23.10
N ALA A 81 -12.46 13.47 -23.85
CA ALA A 81 -13.31 14.63 -23.59
C ALA A 81 -14.80 14.26 -23.68
N GLU A 82 -15.16 13.35 -24.60
CA GLU A 82 -16.53 12.88 -24.75
C GLU A 82 -16.99 12.07 -23.54
N ASN A 83 -16.18 11.11 -23.06
CA ASN A 83 -16.49 10.32 -21.86
C ASN A 83 -16.64 11.23 -20.63
N ILE A 84 -15.76 12.22 -20.46
CA ILE A 84 -15.84 13.19 -19.36
C ILE A 84 -17.14 13.99 -19.43
N LYS A 85 -17.47 14.52 -20.61
CA LYS A 85 -18.68 15.31 -20.83
C LYS A 85 -19.95 14.49 -20.51
N GLN A 86 -20.08 13.31 -21.11
CA GLN A 86 -21.25 12.45 -20.93
C GLN A 86 -21.40 11.99 -19.47
N THR A 87 -20.30 11.68 -18.82
CA THR A 87 -20.32 11.33 -17.39
C THR A 87 -20.81 12.48 -16.51
N ARG A 88 -20.34 13.72 -16.78
CA ARG A 88 -20.79 14.91 -16.06
C ARG A 88 -22.28 15.19 -16.28
N GLU A 89 -22.74 15.14 -17.53
CA GLU A 89 -24.15 15.31 -17.86
C GLU A 89 -25.07 14.33 -17.12
N LEU A 90 -24.64 13.07 -16.96
CA LEU A 90 -25.38 12.09 -16.17
C LEU A 90 -25.32 12.40 -14.66
N LEU A 91 -24.17 12.81 -14.13
CA LEU A 91 -24.01 13.16 -12.72
C LEU A 91 -24.74 14.46 -12.34
N ASP A 92 -24.98 15.39 -13.27
CA ASP A 92 -25.84 16.55 -13.04
C ASP A 92 -27.27 16.14 -12.69
N HIS A 93 -27.65 14.90 -13.03
CA HIS A 93 -28.95 14.29 -12.71
C HIS A 93 -28.84 13.15 -11.69
N GLN A 94 -27.81 13.14 -10.83
CA GLN A 94 -27.52 12.03 -9.89
C GLN A 94 -28.67 11.66 -8.97
N ASP A 95 -29.56 12.61 -8.62
CA ASP A 95 -30.76 12.36 -7.82
C ASP A 95 -31.76 11.41 -8.51
N ASN A 96 -31.64 11.24 -9.82
CA ASN A 96 -32.41 10.30 -10.62
C ASN A 96 -31.73 8.95 -10.82
N LEU A 97 -30.47 8.80 -10.44
CA LEU A 97 -29.69 7.59 -10.62
C LEU A 97 -29.73 6.68 -9.39
N THR A 98 -29.36 5.43 -9.57
CA THR A 98 -29.11 4.53 -8.44
C THR A 98 -27.74 4.81 -7.83
N PRO A 99 -27.53 4.56 -6.52
CA PRO A 99 -26.23 4.76 -5.88
C PRO A 99 -25.07 4.04 -6.59
N ILE A 100 -25.34 2.86 -7.15
CA ILE A 100 -24.31 2.08 -7.87
C ILE A 100 -23.97 2.68 -9.24
N GLN A 101 -24.93 3.31 -9.93
CA GLN A 101 -24.66 4.07 -11.14
C GLN A 101 -23.82 5.29 -10.86
N VAL A 102 -24.20 6.08 -9.83
CA VAL A 102 -23.41 7.25 -9.39
C VAL A 102 -21.98 6.85 -9.10
N LYS A 103 -21.77 5.80 -8.32
CA LYS A 103 -20.43 5.33 -7.95
C LYS A 103 -19.58 4.91 -9.16
N GLN A 104 -20.19 4.26 -10.15
CA GLN A 104 -19.50 3.91 -11.40
C GLN A 104 -19.11 5.15 -12.21
N LEU A 105 -20.02 6.13 -12.32
CA LEU A 105 -19.77 7.39 -13.03
C LEU A 105 -18.67 8.22 -12.32
N GLU A 106 -18.70 8.31 -10.99
CA GLU A 106 -17.61 8.91 -10.20
C GLU A 106 -16.27 8.21 -10.45
N GLY A 107 -16.27 6.88 -10.52
CA GLY A 107 -15.11 6.08 -10.84
C GLY A 107 -14.58 6.32 -12.27
N ILE A 108 -15.45 6.64 -13.24
CA ILE A 108 -15.04 7.05 -14.60
C ILE A 108 -14.32 8.40 -14.54
N LEU A 109 -14.86 9.40 -13.83
CA LEU A 109 -14.21 10.72 -13.70
C LEU A 109 -12.90 10.63 -12.93
N TYR A 110 -12.82 9.80 -11.89
CA TYR A 110 -11.58 9.56 -11.16
C TYR A 110 -10.46 9.04 -12.09
N ARG A 111 -10.77 8.02 -12.92
CA ARG A 111 -9.81 7.50 -13.91
C ARG A 111 -9.44 8.52 -14.96
N ALA A 112 -10.40 9.34 -15.38
CA ALA A 112 -10.17 10.42 -16.34
C ALA A 112 -9.23 11.50 -15.81
N ALA A 113 -9.27 11.79 -14.52
CA ALA A 113 -8.49 12.86 -13.89
C ALA A 113 -6.97 12.66 -13.98
N ASN A 114 -6.53 11.43 -14.15
CA ASN A 114 -5.11 11.15 -14.33
C ASN A 114 -4.59 11.51 -15.74
N ASN A 115 -5.45 11.44 -16.78
CA ASN A 115 -5.03 11.67 -18.17
C ASN A 115 -6.06 12.47 -19.00
N PRO A 116 -6.62 13.60 -18.52
CA PRO A 116 -7.72 14.27 -19.18
C PRO A 116 -7.28 14.86 -20.52
N GLN A 117 -7.92 14.43 -21.61
CA GLN A 117 -7.61 14.91 -22.96
C GLN A 117 -8.08 16.35 -23.18
N THR A 118 -8.84 16.93 -22.26
CA THR A 118 -9.17 18.36 -22.23
C THR A 118 -7.95 19.25 -21.99
N VAL A 119 -6.86 18.69 -21.45
CA VAL A 119 -5.56 19.34 -21.22
C VAL A 119 -4.41 18.46 -21.71
N ALA A 120 -4.53 17.91 -22.91
CA ALA A 120 -3.62 16.91 -23.48
C ALA A 120 -2.14 17.31 -23.45
N ASP A 121 -1.83 18.59 -23.66
CA ASP A 121 -0.45 19.09 -23.63
C ASP A 121 0.16 19.06 -22.22
N VAL A 122 -0.64 19.34 -21.19
CA VAL A 122 -0.20 19.21 -19.79
C VAL A 122 0.06 17.74 -19.45
N VAL A 123 -0.82 16.84 -19.90
CA VAL A 123 -0.66 15.39 -19.71
C VAL A 123 0.63 14.89 -20.37
N LYS A 124 0.93 15.29 -21.61
CA LYS A 124 2.17 14.93 -22.31
C LYS A 124 3.42 15.43 -21.56
N GLN A 125 3.39 16.69 -21.10
CA GLN A 125 4.49 17.25 -20.31
C GLN A 125 4.67 16.51 -18.99
N ARG A 126 3.58 16.12 -18.32
CA ARG A 126 3.63 15.35 -17.09
C ARG A 126 4.26 13.98 -17.30
N ILE A 127 3.79 13.21 -18.29
CA ILE A 127 4.32 11.88 -18.60
C ILE A 127 5.83 11.95 -18.92
N LYS A 128 6.23 12.96 -19.71
CA LYS A 128 7.65 13.19 -20.00
C LYS A 128 8.45 13.49 -18.73
N ALA A 129 7.94 14.38 -17.88
CA ALA A 129 8.62 14.75 -16.63
C ALA A 129 8.69 13.57 -15.64
N GLU A 130 7.69 12.70 -15.58
CA GLU A 130 7.68 11.46 -14.78
C GLU A 130 8.75 10.50 -15.27
N THR A 131 8.86 10.29 -16.57
CA THR A 131 9.91 9.46 -17.18
C THR A 131 11.31 10.00 -16.85
N GLU A 132 11.56 11.30 -17.06
CA GLU A 132 12.85 11.93 -16.76
C GLU A 132 13.21 11.86 -15.27
N GLN A 133 12.20 11.99 -14.39
CA GLN A 133 12.40 11.87 -12.94
C GLN A 133 12.76 10.45 -12.53
N THR A 134 12.07 9.47 -13.10
CA THR A 134 12.31 8.04 -12.88
C THR A 134 13.70 7.62 -13.36
N GLU A 135 14.11 8.08 -14.54
CA GLU A 135 15.46 7.82 -15.07
C GLU A 135 16.56 8.38 -14.15
N LYS A 136 16.37 9.61 -13.64
CA LYS A 136 17.32 10.22 -12.69
C LYS A 136 17.36 9.49 -11.35
N LEU A 137 16.20 9.04 -10.86
CA LEU A 137 16.09 8.33 -9.59
C LEU A 137 16.79 6.97 -9.62
N TYR A 138 16.45 6.15 -10.62
CA TYR A 138 16.96 4.77 -10.70
C TYR A 138 18.30 4.66 -11.41
N GLY A 139 18.67 5.64 -12.24
CA GLY A 139 19.97 5.72 -12.89
C GLY A 139 21.06 6.43 -12.06
N PHE A 140 20.73 6.88 -10.84
CA PHE A 140 21.69 7.62 -10.01
C PHE A 140 22.85 6.72 -9.54
N ASP A 141 24.09 7.21 -9.75
CA ASP A 141 25.32 6.53 -9.31
C ASP A 141 25.68 6.94 -7.88
N TYR A 142 25.23 6.15 -6.91
CA TYR A 142 25.57 6.37 -5.49
C TYR A 142 27.04 6.05 -5.25
N LYS A 143 27.73 6.90 -4.43
CA LYS A 143 29.14 6.72 -4.14
C LYS A 143 29.45 6.75 -2.66
N ILE A 144 30.25 5.80 -2.19
CA ILE A 144 30.88 5.81 -0.87
C ILE A 144 32.39 5.85 -1.07
N ASN A 145 33.06 6.88 -0.56
CA ASN A 145 34.51 7.09 -0.73
C ASN A 145 34.95 7.05 -2.21
N GLY A 146 34.14 7.65 -3.10
CA GLY A 146 34.41 7.72 -4.54
C GLY A 146 34.14 6.43 -5.32
N LYS A 147 33.74 5.34 -4.67
CA LYS A 147 33.39 4.07 -5.31
C LYS A 147 31.88 3.96 -5.47
N SER A 148 31.44 3.54 -6.66
CA SER A 148 30.03 3.28 -6.96
C SER A 148 29.49 2.14 -6.10
N VAL A 149 28.29 2.34 -5.53
CA VAL A 149 27.57 1.35 -4.70
C VAL A 149 26.12 1.29 -5.11
N SER A 150 25.51 0.12 -4.98
CA SER A 150 24.07 -0.05 -5.17
C SER A 150 23.28 0.36 -3.92
N THR A 151 21.99 0.63 -4.09
CA THR A 151 21.07 0.85 -2.96
C THR A 151 21.03 -0.33 -2.00
N ASN A 152 21.09 -1.57 -2.51
CA ASN A 152 21.15 -2.78 -1.68
C ASN A 152 22.42 -2.83 -0.81
N GLN A 153 23.55 -2.38 -1.33
CA GLN A 153 24.79 -2.28 -0.54
C GLN A 153 24.67 -1.22 0.55
N ILE A 154 24.07 -0.07 0.25
CA ILE A 154 23.77 0.97 1.25
C ILE A 154 22.87 0.42 2.34
N ASP A 155 21.76 -0.24 1.96
CA ASP A 155 20.82 -0.84 2.92
C ASP A 155 21.48 -1.92 3.76
N SER A 156 22.33 -2.76 3.17
CA SER A 156 23.13 -3.76 3.91
C SER A 156 24.05 -3.11 4.94
N VAL A 157 24.78 -2.04 4.58
CA VAL A 157 25.62 -1.29 5.53
C VAL A 157 24.78 -0.76 6.68
N LEU A 158 23.62 -0.14 6.39
CA LEU A 158 22.75 0.39 7.45
C LEU A 158 22.14 -0.71 8.35
N LYS A 159 21.99 -1.94 7.87
CA LYS A 159 21.50 -3.06 8.68
C LYS A 159 22.56 -3.66 9.60
N VAL A 160 23.80 -3.83 9.11
CA VAL A 160 24.77 -4.67 9.81
C VAL A 160 26.00 -3.94 10.36
N GLU A 161 26.40 -2.79 9.77
CA GLU A 161 27.61 -2.07 10.15
C GLU A 161 27.46 -1.47 11.57
N THR A 162 28.53 -1.54 12.37
CA THR A 162 28.58 -0.99 13.73
C THR A 162 29.41 0.29 13.84
N ASP A 163 30.25 0.57 12.86
CA ASP A 163 31.00 1.81 12.78
C ASP A 163 30.08 2.97 12.34
N VAL A 164 29.85 3.91 13.25
CA VAL A 164 28.94 5.04 13.06
C VAL A 164 29.35 5.93 11.87
N ASN A 165 30.66 6.08 11.61
CA ASN A 165 31.14 6.90 10.50
C ASN A 165 30.89 6.23 9.14
N LYS A 166 31.04 4.92 9.05
CA LYS A 166 30.69 4.18 7.83
C LYS A 166 29.19 4.22 7.58
N ARG A 167 28.37 4.10 8.64
CA ARG A 167 26.91 4.27 8.56
C ARG A 167 26.55 5.66 8.08
N LEU A 168 27.19 6.70 8.62
CA LEU A 168 26.99 8.09 8.19
C LEU A 168 27.27 8.25 6.69
N GLN A 169 28.41 7.77 6.21
CA GLN A 169 28.77 7.84 4.79
C GLN A 169 27.74 7.13 3.89
N ALA A 170 27.25 5.96 4.29
CA ALA A 170 26.23 5.22 3.55
C ALA A 170 24.89 5.98 3.55
N TRP A 171 24.50 6.51 4.70
CA TRP A 171 23.27 7.27 4.83
C TRP A 171 23.33 8.57 4.00
N GLU A 172 24.39 9.35 4.10
CA GLU A 172 24.59 10.58 3.31
C GLU A 172 24.59 10.28 1.81
N SER A 173 25.31 9.25 1.37
CA SER A 173 25.27 8.79 -0.02
C SER A 173 23.85 8.54 -0.49
N SER A 174 23.02 7.91 0.33
CA SER A 174 21.61 7.60 -0.01
C SER A 174 20.75 8.85 -0.24
N LYS A 175 21.15 10.02 0.24
CA LYS A 175 20.41 11.28 0.13
C LYS A 175 20.86 12.16 -1.04
N GLU A 176 22.02 11.89 -1.63
CA GLU A 176 22.58 12.73 -2.70
C GLU A 176 21.68 12.80 -3.95
N VAL A 177 20.96 11.73 -4.27
CA VAL A 177 19.99 11.73 -5.39
C VAL A 177 18.92 12.80 -5.20
N GLY A 178 18.57 13.14 -3.96
CA GLY A 178 17.54 14.13 -3.66
C GLY A 178 17.85 15.51 -4.25
N LYS A 179 19.12 15.93 -4.27
CA LYS A 179 19.55 17.18 -4.88
C LYS A 179 19.27 17.22 -6.38
N VAL A 180 19.48 16.09 -7.07
CA VAL A 180 19.26 15.95 -8.52
C VAL A 180 17.76 15.96 -8.85
N LEU A 181 16.93 15.40 -7.97
CA LEU A 181 15.48 15.24 -8.17
C LEU A 181 14.66 16.49 -7.79
N LYS A 182 15.21 17.40 -6.99
CA LYS A 182 14.51 18.55 -6.41
C LYS A 182 13.72 19.37 -7.43
N ASN A 183 14.39 19.83 -8.49
CA ASN A 183 13.75 20.66 -9.51
C ASN A 183 12.71 19.88 -10.33
N GLY A 184 12.97 18.60 -10.58
CA GLY A 184 12.02 17.69 -11.24
C GLY A 184 10.74 17.53 -10.43
N LEU A 185 10.84 17.37 -9.11
CA LEU A 185 9.68 17.27 -8.23
C LEU A 185 8.84 18.57 -8.23
N VAL A 186 9.48 19.74 -8.24
CA VAL A 186 8.77 21.02 -8.36
C VAL A 186 7.93 21.09 -9.65
N ASN A 187 8.52 20.66 -10.77
CA ASN A 187 7.80 20.60 -12.05
C ASN A 187 6.68 19.55 -12.02
N LEU A 188 6.94 18.37 -11.48
CA LEU A 188 5.93 17.32 -11.33
C LEU A 188 4.75 17.76 -10.48
N ARG A 189 5.00 18.39 -9.32
CA ARG A 189 3.94 18.97 -8.50
C ARG A 189 3.01 19.89 -9.30
N ARG A 190 3.59 20.83 -10.07
CA ARG A 190 2.82 21.74 -10.90
C ARG A 190 1.98 20.98 -11.94
N LEU A 191 2.60 20.08 -12.68
CA LEU A 191 1.94 19.33 -13.75
C LEU A 191 0.87 18.38 -13.21
N ARG A 192 1.11 17.70 -12.10
CA ARG A 192 0.12 16.83 -11.44
C ARG A 192 -1.08 17.63 -10.97
N ASN A 193 -0.87 18.78 -10.31
CA ASN A 193 -1.96 19.65 -9.89
C ASN A 193 -2.75 20.19 -11.08
N GLU A 194 -2.09 20.68 -12.13
CA GLU A 194 -2.76 21.18 -13.35
C GLU A 194 -3.58 20.10 -14.04
N THR A 195 -3.08 18.86 -14.08
CA THR A 195 -3.78 17.71 -14.66
C THR A 195 -5.12 17.46 -13.97
N VAL A 196 -5.12 17.32 -12.64
CA VAL A 196 -6.33 16.96 -11.89
C VAL A 196 -7.32 18.14 -11.75
N LYS A 197 -6.84 19.38 -11.76
CA LYS A 197 -7.68 20.58 -11.79
C LYS A 197 -8.60 20.65 -13.00
N ALA A 198 -8.23 20.04 -14.12
CA ALA A 198 -9.08 19.92 -15.29
C ALA A 198 -10.39 19.15 -15.02
N LEU A 199 -10.39 18.27 -14.02
CA LEU A 199 -11.58 17.53 -13.57
C LEU A 199 -12.26 18.13 -12.34
N GLY A 200 -11.75 19.25 -11.79
CA GLY A 200 -12.36 19.98 -10.67
C GLY A 200 -11.76 19.63 -9.30
N TYR A 201 -10.66 18.89 -9.24
CA TYR A 201 -9.93 18.68 -7.99
C TYR A 201 -9.06 19.90 -7.66
N ASP A 202 -8.99 20.28 -6.38
CA ASP A 202 -8.20 21.43 -5.95
C ASP A 202 -6.69 21.23 -6.14
N ASP A 203 -6.23 20.01 -5.89
CA ASP A 203 -4.83 19.59 -5.99
C ASP A 203 -4.72 18.07 -6.12
N TYR A 204 -3.50 17.58 -6.35
CA TYR A 204 -3.23 16.16 -6.55
C TYR A 204 -3.42 15.31 -5.28
N PHE A 205 -3.18 15.86 -4.09
CA PHE A 205 -3.44 15.13 -2.84
C PHE A 205 -4.95 14.95 -2.62
N THR A 206 -5.74 15.98 -2.91
CA THR A 206 -7.21 15.92 -2.88
C THR A 206 -7.75 14.86 -3.86
N TYR A 207 -7.18 14.80 -5.05
CA TYR A 207 -7.52 13.77 -6.04
C TYR A 207 -7.27 12.36 -5.49
N GLN A 208 -6.08 12.09 -4.95
CA GLN A 208 -5.73 10.78 -4.41
C GLN A 208 -6.61 10.39 -3.19
N ALA A 209 -6.84 11.31 -2.26
CA ALA A 209 -7.71 11.06 -1.10
C ALA A 209 -9.16 10.75 -1.49
N SER A 210 -9.62 11.28 -2.64
CA SER A 210 -10.99 11.05 -3.12
C SER A 210 -11.28 9.60 -3.51
N GLU A 211 -10.25 8.80 -3.85
CA GLU A 211 -10.40 7.36 -4.09
C GLU A 211 -10.96 6.62 -2.88
N TYR A 212 -10.62 7.11 -1.69
CA TYR A 212 -11.14 6.57 -0.42
C TYR A 212 -12.56 7.06 -0.07
N GLY A 213 -13.19 7.85 -0.94
CA GLY A 213 -14.46 8.53 -0.64
C GLY A 213 -14.32 9.52 0.51
N MET A 214 -13.14 10.14 0.67
CA MET A 214 -12.80 11.05 1.77
C MET A 214 -12.39 12.42 1.24
N LYS A 215 -12.73 13.46 2.02
CA LYS A 215 -12.11 14.78 1.86
C LYS A 215 -10.68 14.75 2.40
N THR A 216 -9.82 15.60 1.87
CA THR A 216 -8.44 15.76 2.36
C THR A 216 -8.37 15.96 3.88
N SER A 217 -9.26 16.82 4.44
CA SER A 217 -9.31 17.06 5.89
C SER A 217 -9.63 15.78 6.68
N GLU A 218 -10.58 14.96 6.20
CA GLU A 218 -10.96 13.70 6.85
C GLU A 218 -9.79 12.70 6.83
N MET A 219 -9.08 12.58 5.71
CA MET A 219 -7.90 11.73 5.60
C MET A 219 -6.81 12.18 6.56
N MET A 220 -6.48 13.47 6.57
CA MET A 220 -5.42 14.01 7.44
C MET A 220 -5.79 13.89 8.93
N ASP A 221 -7.05 14.09 9.30
CA ASP A 221 -7.52 13.90 10.67
C ASP A 221 -7.47 12.44 11.11
N LEU A 222 -7.76 11.51 10.19
CA LEU A 222 -7.61 10.07 10.43
C LEU A 222 -6.14 9.70 10.65
N MET A 223 -5.22 10.21 9.82
CA MET A 223 -3.77 9.97 9.97
C MET A 223 -3.26 10.49 11.32
N ARG A 224 -3.67 11.69 11.72
CA ARG A 224 -3.32 12.26 13.02
C ARG A 224 -3.94 11.50 14.19
N LYS A 225 -5.17 10.98 14.03
CA LYS A 225 -5.83 10.13 15.04
C LYS A 225 -5.02 8.86 15.27
N ILE A 226 -4.65 8.15 14.20
CA ILE A 226 -3.85 6.92 14.28
C ILE A 226 -2.53 7.17 15.02
N ASN A 227 -1.82 8.25 14.66
CA ASN A 227 -0.58 8.63 15.36
C ASN A 227 -0.81 8.88 16.87
N ARG A 228 -1.86 9.62 17.25
CA ARG A 228 -2.16 9.89 18.66
C ARG A 228 -2.48 8.61 19.44
N GLU A 229 -3.23 7.69 18.85
CA GLU A 229 -3.58 6.41 19.47
C GLU A 229 -2.35 5.52 19.69
N LEU A 230 -1.39 5.57 18.77
CA LEU A 230 -0.18 4.75 18.81
C LEU A 230 0.97 5.36 19.64
N MET A 231 0.94 6.67 19.86
CA MET A 231 2.03 7.43 20.49
C MET A 231 2.49 6.86 21.84
N PRO A 232 1.62 6.38 22.75
CA PRO A 232 2.07 5.79 24.01
C PRO A 232 3.01 4.59 23.83
N LEU A 233 2.75 3.73 22.86
CA LEU A 233 3.62 2.60 22.53
C LEU A 233 4.86 3.05 21.77
N TYR A 234 4.70 3.93 20.79
CA TYR A 234 5.83 4.44 19.99
C TYR A 234 6.86 5.16 20.86
N ARG A 235 6.41 5.95 21.82
CA ARG A 235 7.31 6.65 22.76
C ARG A 235 8.18 5.69 23.58
N GLU A 236 7.62 4.55 23.99
CA GLU A 236 8.39 3.51 24.69
C GLU A 236 9.42 2.87 23.75
N LEU A 237 9.02 2.52 22.53
CA LEU A 237 9.93 1.98 21.51
C LEU A 237 11.06 2.97 21.17
N HIS A 238 10.73 4.24 20.97
CA HIS A 238 11.70 5.29 20.68
C HIS A 238 12.70 5.46 21.83
N THR A 239 12.22 5.51 23.09
CA THR A 239 13.10 5.61 24.25
C THR A 239 14.00 4.40 24.35
N TYR A 240 13.45 3.19 24.23
CA TYR A 240 14.23 1.96 24.23
C TYR A 240 15.30 1.96 23.13
N ALA A 241 14.95 2.28 21.90
CA ALA A 241 15.86 2.30 20.77
C ALA A 241 17.01 3.29 20.95
N ARG A 242 16.75 4.49 21.48
CA ARG A 242 17.79 5.50 21.75
C ARG A 242 18.89 4.95 22.68
N TYR A 243 18.48 4.32 23.77
CA TYR A 243 19.44 3.78 24.75
C TYR A 243 20.17 2.55 24.21
N GLU A 244 19.48 1.64 23.54
CA GLU A 244 20.10 0.43 22.99
C GLU A 244 21.06 0.76 21.82
N LEU A 245 20.71 1.71 20.97
CA LEU A 245 21.59 2.13 19.87
C LEU A 245 22.78 2.94 20.38
N ALA A 246 22.61 3.81 21.37
CA ALA A 246 23.72 4.49 22.02
C ALA A 246 24.73 3.49 22.59
N LYS A 247 24.23 2.46 23.30
CA LYS A 247 25.06 1.35 23.82
C LYS A 247 25.72 0.57 22.68
N LYS A 248 24.98 0.19 21.64
CA LYS A 248 25.49 -0.56 20.47
C LYS A 248 26.64 0.18 19.79
N TYR A 249 26.54 1.49 19.69
CA TYR A 249 27.54 2.33 19.01
C TYR A 249 28.58 2.95 19.97
N GLY A 250 28.67 2.50 21.21
CA GLY A 250 29.67 2.94 22.19
C GLY A 250 29.58 4.43 22.56
N GLN A 251 28.39 5.02 22.49
CA GLN A 251 28.19 6.43 22.81
C GLN A 251 28.05 6.65 24.30
N THR A 252 28.74 7.64 24.83
CA THR A 252 28.68 8.01 26.26
C THR A 252 27.44 8.81 26.64
N GLN A 253 26.83 9.47 25.66
CA GLN A 253 25.60 10.25 25.82
C GLN A 253 24.50 9.70 24.94
N VAL A 254 23.29 9.58 25.51
CA VAL A 254 22.09 9.19 24.75
C VAL A 254 21.49 10.45 24.13
N PRO A 255 21.38 10.53 22.80
CA PRO A 255 20.82 11.71 22.14
C PRO A 255 19.33 11.87 22.44
N ASP A 256 18.82 13.10 22.44
CA ASP A 256 17.39 13.36 22.66
C ASP A 256 16.53 12.90 21.48
N MET A 257 17.04 12.98 20.26
CA MET A 257 16.44 12.42 19.04
C MET A 257 17.34 11.34 18.48
N LEU A 258 16.76 10.37 17.76
CA LEU A 258 17.54 9.34 17.08
C LEU A 258 18.28 9.94 15.87
N PRO A 259 19.62 9.90 15.81
CA PRO A 259 20.33 10.28 14.60
C PRO A 259 19.94 9.35 13.44
N ALA A 260 19.51 9.89 12.32
CA ALA A 260 18.96 9.12 11.21
C ALA A 260 19.90 7.98 10.71
N HIS A 261 21.21 8.21 10.71
CA HIS A 261 22.21 7.22 10.29
C HIS A 261 22.44 6.09 11.30
N TRP A 262 21.88 6.16 12.51
CA TRP A 262 21.93 5.05 13.47
C TRP A 262 20.90 3.98 13.15
N LEU A 263 19.87 4.31 12.40
CA LEU A 263 18.76 3.42 12.10
C LEU A 263 19.07 2.49 10.93
N PRO A 264 18.54 1.27 10.93
CA PRO A 264 18.85 0.27 9.90
C PRO A 264 18.15 0.52 8.55
N ASN A 265 17.40 1.59 8.44
CA ASN A 265 16.66 1.95 7.22
C ASN A 265 16.91 3.43 6.87
N ARG A 266 17.06 3.73 5.58
CA ARG A 266 17.38 5.07 5.05
C ARG A 266 16.40 6.18 5.47
N TRP A 267 15.15 5.81 5.78
CA TRP A 267 14.07 6.74 6.19
C TRP A 267 13.59 6.50 7.62
N GLY A 268 14.22 5.56 8.34
CA GLY A 268 13.82 5.21 9.70
C GLY A 268 12.42 4.61 9.80
N GLN A 269 11.93 3.96 8.75
CA GLN A 269 10.57 3.37 8.70
C GLN A 269 10.52 1.91 9.14
N ASP A 270 11.66 1.26 9.30
CA ASP A 270 11.81 -0.12 9.76
C ASP A 270 13.06 -0.23 10.64
N TRP A 271 12.89 -0.71 11.87
CA TRP A 271 13.97 -0.93 12.83
C TRP A 271 14.12 -2.40 13.22
N SER A 272 13.40 -3.32 12.56
CA SER A 272 13.31 -4.74 12.93
C SER A 272 14.64 -5.47 12.97
N SER A 273 15.62 -5.06 12.15
CA SER A 273 16.97 -5.64 12.16
C SER A 273 17.82 -5.29 13.39
N MET A 274 17.32 -4.43 14.29
CA MET A 274 17.92 -4.25 15.61
C MET A 274 17.80 -5.48 16.53
N VAL A 275 16.88 -6.39 16.20
CA VAL A 275 16.50 -7.51 17.07
C VAL A 275 16.58 -8.83 16.31
N GLU A 276 17.35 -9.77 16.86
CA GLU A 276 17.32 -11.17 16.41
C GLU A 276 16.43 -12.00 17.35
N VAL A 277 15.58 -12.83 16.77
CA VAL A 277 14.73 -13.79 17.51
C VAL A 277 15.29 -15.18 17.31
N LYS A 278 15.62 -15.88 18.40
CA LYS A 278 16.09 -17.26 18.38
C LYS A 278 14.92 -18.24 18.55
N GLY A 279 15.02 -19.41 17.96
CA GLY A 279 14.08 -20.53 18.18
C GLY A 279 12.99 -20.69 17.11
N LEU A 280 12.90 -19.79 16.13
CA LEU A 280 12.04 -19.93 14.93
C LEU A 280 12.91 -19.85 13.67
N ASP A 281 13.79 -20.83 13.47
CA ASP A 281 14.51 -20.98 12.23
C ASP A 281 13.70 -21.85 11.27
N LEU A 282 12.93 -21.20 10.41
CA LEU A 282 12.14 -21.87 9.38
C LEU A 282 12.97 -22.24 8.14
N GLU A 283 14.19 -21.72 8.00
CA GLU A 283 15.04 -21.93 6.80
C GLU A 283 15.36 -23.42 6.62
N GLU A 284 15.81 -24.08 7.69
CA GLU A 284 16.21 -25.49 7.63
C GLU A 284 15.04 -26.43 7.33
N VAL A 285 13.85 -26.13 7.84
CA VAL A 285 12.66 -26.99 7.67
C VAL A 285 11.91 -26.72 6.37
N LEU A 286 12.02 -25.52 5.79
CA LEU A 286 11.40 -25.18 4.52
C LEU A 286 12.24 -25.63 3.31
N ARG A 287 13.56 -25.56 3.42
CA ARG A 287 14.48 -25.94 2.31
C ARG A 287 14.19 -27.33 1.74
N PRO A 288 14.06 -28.42 2.52
CA PRO A 288 13.79 -29.75 1.98
C PRO A 288 12.37 -29.91 1.40
N LYS A 289 11.44 -29.03 1.73
CA LYS A 289 10.06 -29.07 1.18
C LYS A 289 9.98 -28.49 -0.22
N GLY A 290 10.85 -27.56 -0.57
CA GLY A 290 10.95 -26.94 -1.89
C GLY A 290 9.88 -25.87 -2.15
N ALA A 291 10.16 -25.03 -3.16
CA ALA A 291 9.35 -23.87 -3.51
C ALA A 291 7.90 -24.24 -3.95
N THR A 292 7.75 -25.31 -4.69
CA THR A 292 6.42 -25.79 -5.14
C THR A 292 5.52 -26.13 -3.95
N TRP A 293 6.08 -26.76 -2.92
CA TRP A 293 5.32 -27.08 -1.70
C TRP A 293 4.83 -25.79 -1.01
N GLN A 294 5.66 -24.72 -0.99
CA GLN A 294 5.27 -23.44 -0.36
C GLN A 294 4.06 -22.82 -1.07
N VAL A 295 4.06 -22.76 -2.38
CA VAL A 295 2.93 -22.23 -3.17
C VAL A 295 1.67 -23.08 -2.94
N GLN A 296 1.80 -24.40 -3.01
CA GLN A 296 0.69 -25.30 -2.76
C GLN A 296 0.19 -25.24 -1.31
N GLN A 297 1.08 -25.02 -0.36
CA GLN A 297 0.70 -24.87 1.05
C GLN A 297 -0.08 -23.58 1.27
N ALA A 298 0.33 -22.48 0.63
CA ALA A 298 -0.42 -21.23 0.68
C ALA A 298 -1.83 -21.42 0.09
N GLU A 299 -1.98 -22.06 -1.08
CA GLU A 299 -3.32 -22.38 -1.61
C GLU A 299 -4.13 -23.26 -0.64
N ARG A 300 -3.52 -24.31 -0.07
CA ARG A 300 -4.19 -25.17 0.92
C ARG A 300 -4.70 -24.39 2.12
N PHE A 301 -3.97 -23.36 2.55
CA PHE A 301 -4.39 -22.49 3.64
C PHE A 301 -5.72 -21.80 3.29
N TYR A 302 -5.82 -21.12 2.15
CA TYR A 302 -7.07 -20.45 1.71
C TYR A 302 -8.21 -21.44 1.48
N ARG A 303 -7.94 -22.57 0.85
CA ARG A 303 -8.95 -23.62 0.65
C ARG A 303 -9.45 -24.19 1.98
N SER A 304 -8.60 -24.28 2.98
CA SER A 304 -8.99 -24.73 4.31
C SER A 304 -10.03 -23.79 4.95
N LEU A 305 -9.98 -22.50 4.63
CA LEU A 305 -10.96 -21.50 5.06
C LEU A 305 -12.29 -21.59 4.30
N GLY A 306 -12.38 -22.41 3.24
CA GLY A 306 -13.57 -22.58 2.43
C GLY A 306 -13.58 -21.80 1.13
N MET A 307 -12.47 -21.16 0.78
CA MET A 307 -12.32 -20.51 -0.51
C MET A 307 -12.09 -21.55 -1.62
N SER A 308 -12.42 -21.20 -2.86
CA SER A 308 -12.28 -22.09 -4.01
C SER A 308 -10.82 -22.41 -4.30
N ALA A 309 -10.57 -23.51 -5.02
CA ALA A 309 -9.24 -23.75 -5.61
C ALA A 309 -8.90 -22.64 -6.59
N LEU A 310 -7.61 -22.32 -6.69
CA LEU A 310 -7.12 -21.43 -7.73
C LEU A 310 -7.45 -22.01 -9.13
N PRO A 311 -7.79 -21.17 -10.11
CA PRO A 311 -8.05 -21.65 -11.46
C PRO A 311 -6.77 -22.28 -12.03
N PRO A 312 -6.89 -23.36 -12.87
CA PRO A 312 -5.72 -23.97 -13.49
C PRO A 312 -4.82 -22.97 -14.23
N SER A 313 -5.45 -21.96 -14.87
CA SER A 313 -4.75 -20.85 -15.55
C SER A 313 -3.81 -20.06 -14.64
N PHE A 314 -4.05 -20.01 -13.33
CA PHE A 314 -3.13 -19.39 -12.38
C PHE A 314 -1.75 -20.06 -12.43
N TYR A 315 -1.70 -21.40 -12.33
CA TYR A 315 -0.41 -22.13 -12.38
C TYR A 315 0.23 -22.14 -13.77
N GLU A 316 -0.58 -22.14 -14.83
CA GLU A 316 -0.10 -22.16 -16.21
C GLU A 316 0.50 -20.83 -16.66
N LYS A 317 -0.06 -19.71 -16.20
CA LYS A 317 0.26 -18.37 -16.69
C LYS A 317 1.11 -17.52 -15.72
N SER A 318 1.14 -17.86 -14.43
CA SER A 318 1.95 -17.14 -13.44
C SER A 318 3.45 -17.40 -13.63
N SER A 319 4.26 -16.46 -13.17
CA SER A 319 5.72 -16.61 -13.08
C SER A 319 6.11 -16.76 -11.60
N LEU A 320 6.01 -17.99 -11.08
CA LEU A 320 6.08 -18.24 -9.63
C LEU A 320 7.51 -18.46 -9.11
N TYR A 321 8.43 -18.96 -9.93
CA TYR A 321 9.73 -19.43 -9.49
C TYR A 321 10.87 -18.64 -10.15
N PRO A 322 12.09 -18.66 -9.59
CA PRO A 322 13.28 -18.13 -10.26
C PRO A 322 13.44 -18.71 -11.67
N LEU A 323 13.97 -17.91 -12.58
CA LEU A 323 14.28 -18.38 -13.93
C LEU A 323 15.40 -19.42 -13.87
N PRO A 324 15.40 -20.41 -14.78
CA PRO A 324 16.53 -21.32 -14.93
C PRO A 324 17.84 -20.56 -15.21
N ALA A 325 18.96 -21.07 -14.72
CA ALA A 325 20.25 -20.43 -14.91
C ALA A 325 20.65 -20.24 -16.41
N ALA A 326 20.07 -21.05 -17.30
CA ALA A 326 20.27 -20.95 -18.73
C ALA A 326 19.32 -20.00 -19.45
N ALA A 327 18.44 -19.29 -18.72
CA ALA A 327 17.53 -18.34 -19.34
C ALA A 327 18.32 -17.18 -19.97
N ASN A 328 17.96 -16.82 -21.19
CA ASN A 328 18.54 -15.71 -21.93
C ASN A 328 17.75 -14.39 -21.76
N TYR A 329 16.86 -14.34 -20.77
CA TYR A 329 16.08 -13.18 -20.40
C TYR A 329 16.01 -13.06 -18.87
N LYS A 330 15.59 -11.90 -18.40
CA LYS A 330 15.37 -11.59 -16.97
C LYS A 330 13.88 -11.38 -16.69
N LYS A 331 13.50 -11.41 -15.45
CA LYS A 331 12.18 -10.98 -14.98
C LYS A 331 12.31 -10.07 -13.77
N ASN A 332 11.27 -9.30 -13.50
CA ASN A 332 11.15 -8.54 -12.26
C ASN A 332 11.08 -9.53 -11.08
N ASN A 333 11.91 -9.32 -10.06
CA ASN A 333 11.98 -10.17 -8.87
C ASN A 333 11.10 -9.67 -7.72
N HIS A 334 10.46 -8.51 -7.87
CA HIS A 334 9.52 -8.01 -6.89
C HIS A 334 8.22 -8.83 -6.96
N ALA A 335 7.77 -9.36 -5.81
CA ALA A 335 6.52 -10.11 -5.75
C ALA A 335 5.33 -9.20 -6.07
N SER A 336 4.38 -9.71 -6.84
CA SER A 336 3.16 -8.98 -7.18
C SER A 336 2.06 -9.90 -7.67
N ALA A 337 0.82 -9.54 -7.36
CA ALA A 337 -0.40 -10.19 -7.84
C ALA A 337 -1.06 -9.35 -8.94
N TRP A 338 -1.65 -9.99 -9.91
CA TRP A 338 -2.17 -9.40 -11.13
C TRP A 338 -3.59 -9.86 -11.42
N HIS A 339 -4.52 -8.94 -11.64
CA HIS A 339 -5.86 -9.20 -12.15
C HIS A 339 -5.93 -8.77 -13.61
N MET A 340 -5.69 -9.72 -14.53
CA MET A 340 -5.37 -9.43 -15.92
C MET A 340 -6.53 -8.89 -16.75
N ASP A 341 -7.75 -9.35 -16.45
CA ASP A 341 -8.92 -9.10 -17.28
C ASP A 341 -10.15 -8.57 -16.51
N LEU A 342 -9.97 -8.30 -15.22
CA LEU A 342 -11.04 -8.00 -14.27
C LEU A 342 -12.11 -9.11 -14.18
N GLU A 343 -11.77 -10.33 -14.62
CA GLU A 343 -12.60 -11.53 -14.55
C GLU A 343 -11.84 -12.67 -13.85
N LYS A 344 -11.43 -13.67 -14.59
CA LYS A 344 -10.87 -14.91 -14.01
C LYS A 344 -9.37 -15.11 -14.29
N ASP A 345 -8.76 -14.30 -15.11
CA ASP A 345 -7.32 -14.38 -15.36
C ASP A 345 -6.58 -13.63 -14.26
N VAL A 346 -6.18 -14.39 -13.25
CA VAL A 346 -5.36 -13.91 -12.13
C VAL A 346 -4.00 -14.56 -12.17
N ARG A 347 -2.94 -13.79 -11.94
CA ARG A 347 -1.54 -14.26 -12.01
C ARG A 347 -0.72 -13.71 -10.85
N SER A 348 0.33 -14.43 -10.45
CA SER A 348 1.37 -13.93 -9.55
C SER A 348 2.73 -13.94 -10.23
N LEU A 349 3.47 -12.85 -10.07
CA LEU A 349 4.87 -12.72 -10.41
C LEU A 349 5.67 -12.84 -9.12
N MET A 350 6.42 -13.91 -8.96
CA MET A 350 7.21 -14.21 -7.78
C MET A 350 8.52 -14.88 -8.18
N SER A 351 9.43 -15.04 -7.25
CA SER A 351 10.65 -15.84 -7.39
C SER A 351 10.82 -16.73 -6.16
N VAL A 352 9.81 -17.59 -5.93
CA VAL A 352 9.67 -18.39 -4.70
C VAL A 352 10.85 -19.32 -4.53
N GLU A 353 11.58 -19.13 -3.44
CA GLU A 353 12.61 -20.02 -2.92
C GLU A 353 12.14 -20.64 -1.60
N PRO A 354 12.62 -21.82 -1.21
CA PRO A 354 12.18 -22.50 0.01
C PRO A 354 12.81 -21.90 1.27
N ASN A 355 12.36 -20.68 1.64
CA ASN A 355 12.79 -19.93 2.81
C ASN A 355 11.63 -19.23 3.51
N ALA A 356 11.87 -18.66 4.68
CA ALA A 356 10.86 -18.03 5.51
C ALA A 356 10.26 -16.77 4.85
N GLU A 357 11.08 -15.95 4.19
CA GLU A 357 10.63 -14.74 3.50
C GLU A 357 9.62 -15.07 2.41
N TRP A 358 9.95 -16.01 1.52
CA TRP A 358 9.04 -16.42 0.45
C TRP A 358 7.84 -17.22 0.96
N TYR A 359 7.95 -17.89 2.12
CA TYR A 359 6.80 -18.54 2.74
C TYR A 359 5.74 -17.50 3.14
N GLU A 360 6.13 -16.45 3.83
CA GLU A 360 5.25 -15.35 4.22
C GLU A 360 4.73 -14.58 3.00
N THR A 361 5.65 -14.17 2.09
CA THR A 361 5.32 -13.44 0.86
C THR A 361 4.32 -14.19 0.00
N THR A 362 4.45 -15.51 -0.15
CA THR A 362 3.51 -16.31 -0.95
C THR A 362 2.10 -16.29 -0.35
N HIS A 363 1.97 -16.37 0.98
CA HIS A 363 0.66 -16.25 1.63
C HIS A 363 0.08 -14.84 1.45
N HIS A 364 0.89 -13.80 1.50
CA HIS A 364 0.51 -12.42 1.25
C HIS A 364 0.00 -12.22 -0.19
N GLU A 365 0.78 -12.63 -1.20
CA GLU A 365 0.42 -12.45 -2.62
C GLU A 365 -0.86 -13.21 -3.00
N LEU A 366 -1.05 -14.41 -2.45
CA LEU A 366 -2.31 -15.13 -2.63
C LEU A 366 -3.49 -14.43 -1.94
N GLY A 367 -3.27 -13.60 -0.94
CA GLY A 367 -4.29 -12.73 -0.35
C GLY A 367 -4.88 -11.77 -1.39
N HIS A 368 -4.04 -11.17 -2.21
CA HIS A 368 -4.47 -10.35 -3.34
C HIS A 368 -5.23 -11.17 -4.39
N ILE A 369 -4.72 -12.35 -4.75
CA ILE A 369 -5.38 -13.25 -5.72
C ILE A 369 -6.79 -13.63 -5.25
N TYR A 370 -6.94 -14.05 -4.01
CA TYR A 370 -8.25 -14.42 -3.45
C TYR A 370 -9.17 -13.21 -3.31
N TYR A 371 -8.65 -12.01 -3.10
CA TYR A 371 -9.45 -10.79 -3.13
C TYR A 371 -9.98 -10.52 -4.56
N TYR A 372 -9.14 -10.64 -5.59
CA TYR A 372 -9.55 -10.54 -7.00
C TYR A 372 -10.68 -11.49 -7.31
N LEU A 373 -10.54 -12.77 -6.95
CA LEU A 373 -11.55 -13.80 -7.18
C LEU A 373 -12.84 -13.53 -6.40
N ALA A 374 -12.76 -12.99 -5.18
CA ALA A 374 -13.93 -12.73 -4.34
C ALA A 374 -14.84 -11.64 -4.90
N TYR A 375 -14.29 -10.53 -5.39
CA TYR A 375 -15.10 -9.45 -5.96
C TYR A 375 -15.45 -9.66 -7.44
N THR A 376 -14.87 -10.67 -8.09
CA THR A 376 -15.27 -11.08 -9.44
C THR A 376 -16.54 -11.92 -9.39
N ASN A 377 -17.65 -11.27 -9.19
CA ASN A 377 -18.97 -11.87 -9.09
C ASN A 377 -20.02 -10.97 -9.76
N PRO A 378 -21.22 -11.49 -10.10
CA PRO A 378 -22.25 -10.74 -10.82
C PRO A 378 -22.81 -9.50 -10.09
N GLU A 379 -22.66 -9.44 -8.75
CA GLU A 379 -23.17 -8.32 -7.94
C GLU A 379 -22.25 -7.10 -8.02
N VAL A 380 -20.98 -7.30 -8.43
CA VAL A 380 -19.99 -6.23 -8.53
C VAL A 380 -19.76 -5.85 -9.99
N PRO A 381 -20.19 -4.64 -10.40
CA PRO A 381 -19.93 -4.12 -11.74
C PRO A 381 -18.43 -4.08 -12.06
N VAL A 382 -18.06 -4.29 -13.32
CA VAL A 382 -16.65 -4.34 -13.77
C VAL A 382 -15.84 -3.12 -13.30
N LEU A 383 -16.41 -1.92 -13.37
CA LEU A 383 -15.72 -0.68 -12.96
C LEU A 383 -15.47 -0.59 -11.45
N LEU A 384 -16.11 -1.43 -10.64
CA LEU A 384 -15.98 -1.50 -9.18
C LEU A 384 -15.28 -2.79 -8.71
N ARG A 385 -14.75 -3.59 -9.64
CA ARG A 385 -13.90 -4.76 -9.35
C ARG A 385 -12.51 -4.31 -8.94
N GLY A 386 -12.41 -3.95 -7.69
CA GLY A 386 -11.21 -3.55 -6.97
C GLY A 386 -11.41 -3.83 -5.50
N GLY A 387 -10.39 -3.71 -4.66
CA GLY A 387 -10.56 -3.76 -3.20
C GLY A 387 -11.48 -2.66 -2.70
N ALA A 388 -11.96 -2.76 -1.46
CA ALA A 388 -12.72 -1.69 -0.83
C ALA A 388 -11.96 -0.36 -0.88
N ASN A 389 -10.65 -0.42 -0.79
CA ASN A 389 -9.63 0.54 -1.22
C ASN A 389 -8.26 -0.17 -1.24
N ARG A 390 -7.20 0.54 -1.65
CA ARG A 390 -5.84 -0.01 -1.73
C ARG A 390 -5.32 -0.49 -0.36
N GLY A 391 -5.61 0.24 0.73
CA GLY A 391 -5.22 -0.15 2.09
C GLY A 391 -5.87 -1.47 2.54
N PHE A 392 -7.12 -1.76 2.14
CA PHE A 392 -7.76 -3.07 2.40
C PHE A 392 -7.12 -4.21 1.61
N HIS A 393 -6.68 -3.94 0.39
CA HIS A 393 -6.01 -4.94 -0.43
C HIS A 393 -4.70 -5.40 0.22
N GLU A 394 -3.89 -4.44 0.63
CA GLU A 394 -2.63 -4.67 1.36
C GLU A 394 -2.86 -5.29 2.74
N ALA A 395 -3.89 -4.83 3.46
CA ALA A 395 -4.24 -5.39 4.77
C ALA A 395 -4.59 -6.88 4.68
N MET A 396 -5.29 -7.29 3.63
CA MET A 396 -5.69 -8.69 3.44
C MET A 396 -4.48 -9.58 3.19
N GLY A 397 -3.56 -9.17 2.32
CA GLY A 397 -2.31 -9.90 2.08
C GLY A 397 -1.48 -10.03 3.37
N SER A 398 -1.24 -8.92 4.05
CA SER A 398 -0.45 -8.89 5.28
C SER A 398 -1.11 -9.67 6.44
N LEU A 399 -2.44 -9.66 6.54
CA LEU A 399 -3.19 -10.46 7.52
C LEU A 399 -2.96 -11.96 7.33
N MET A 400 -2.93 -12.42 6.07
CA MET A 400 -2.71 -13.82 5.76
C MET A 400 -1.24 -14.23 5.96
N GLY A 401 -0.30 -13.33 5.68
CA GLY A 401 1.12 -13.50 6.05
C GLY A 401 1.29 -13.68 7.56
N LEU A 402 0.68 -12.78 8.35
CA LEU A 402 0.70 -12.89 9.83
C LEU A 402 0.06 -14.20 10.31
N ALA A 403 -1.09 -14.58 9.76
CA ALA A 403 -1.79 -15.81 10.15
C ALA A 403 -1.00 -17.08 9.80
N ALA A 404 -0.28 -17.07 8.68
CA ALA A 404 0.53 -18.20 8.23
C ALA A 404 1.82 -18.39 9.06
N THR A 405 2.29 -17.36 9.74
CA THR A 405 3.49 -17.42 10.59
C THR A 405 3.18 -17.64 12.07
N GLN A 406 1.90 -17.77 12.44
CA GLN A 406 1.48 -18.04 13.81
C GLN A 406 1.97 -19.43 14.27
N LYS A 407 2.56 -19.47 15.47
CA LYS A 407 3.15 -20.69 16.06
C LYS A 407 2.21 -21.92 16.05
N PRO A 408 0.92 -21.82 16.43
CA PRO A 408 0.03 -22.98 16.40
C PRO A 408 -0.15 -23.57 15.00
N PHE A 409 -0.21 -22.72 13.97
CA PHE A 409 -0.32 -23.17 12.58
C PHE A 409 0.99 -23.80 12.09
N LEU A 410 2.14 -23.19 12.38
CA LEU A 410 3.46 -23.76 12.04
C LEU A 410 3.66 -25.14 12.70
N ALA A 411 3.24 -25.30 13.94
CA ALA A 411 3.28 -26.58 14.64
C ALA A 411 2.32 -27.62 14.03
N GLN A 412 1.13 -27.22 13.62
CA GLN A 412 0.18 -28.09 12.92
C GLN A 412 0.73 -28.59 11.58
N LEU A 413 1.52 -27.77 10.87
CA LEU A 413 2.20 -28.17 9.64
C LEU A 413 3.44 -29.03 9.87
N GLY A 414 3.89 -29.19 11.12
CA GLY A 414 5.13 -29.87 11.45
C GLY A 414 6.38 -29.10 11.02
N LEU A 415 6.28 -27.78 10.88
CA LEU A 415 7.42 -26.90 10.60
C LEU A 415 8.20 -26.58 11.88
N ILE A 416 7.53 -26.63 13.03
CA ILE A 416 8.16 -26.50 14.35
C ILE A 416 7.56 -27.56 15.29
N ASP A 417 8.27 -27.91 16.35
CA ASP A 417 7.69 -28.71 17.43
C ASP A 417 6.65 -27.87 18.20
N LYS A 418 5.54 -28.48 18.61
CA LYS A 418 4.49 -27.82 19.39
C LYS A 418 4.98 -27.24 20.73
N ASN A 419 6.08 -27.80 21.28
CA ASN A 419 6.70 -27.35 22.50
C ASN A 419 7.88 -26.38 22.28
N THR A 420 8.12 -25.96 21.03
CA THR A 420 9.18 -25.01 20.71
C THR A 420 9.05 -23.76 21.58
N GLN A 421 10.08 -23.47 22.35
CA GLN A 421 10.13 -22.25 23.16
C GLN A 421 10.64 -21.11 22.29
N THR A 422 9.91 -20.01 22.30
CA THR A 422 10.29 -18.75 21.65
C THR A 422 10.31 -17.63 22.67
N ASP A 423 11.18 -16.67 22.49
CA ASP A 423 11.12 -15.42 23.26
C ASP A 423 9.99 -14.55 22.70
N GLU A 424 8.80 -14.70 23.25
CA GLU A 424 7.58 -14.03 22.79
C GLU A 424 7.73 -12.50 22.84
N VAL A 425 8.34 -11.97 23.90
CA VAL A 425 8.56 -10.52 24.05
C VAL A 425 9.52 -10.01 22.97
N ARG A 426 10.56 -10.78 22.67
CA ARG A 426 11.53 -10.42 21.64
C ARG A 426 10.94 -10.54 20.23
N THR A 427 10.04 -11.50 20.02
CA THR A 427 9.24 -11.61 18.78
C THR A 427 8.36 -10.38 18.60
N LEU A 428 7.57 -10.03 19.63
CA LEU A 428 6.74 -8.83 19.61
C LEU A 428 7.55 -7.55 19.43
N LEU A 429 8.76 -7.48 20.03
CA LEU A 429 9.64 -6.32 19.83
C LEU A 429 10.07 -6.20 18.35
N LYS A 430 10.47 -7.31 17.73
CA LYS A 430 10.84 -7.32 16.30
C LYS A 430 9.68 -6.89 15.41
N GLU A 431 8.49 -7.43 15.66
CA GLU A 431 7.26 -7.07 14.95
C GLU A 431 6.90 -5.59 15.15
N ALA A 432 6.97 -5.07 16.39
CA ALA A 432 6.68 -3.67 16.66
C ALA A 432 7.69 -2.73 16.00
N LEU A 433 8.96 -3.11 15.94
CA LEU A 433 10.00 -2.36 15.25
C LEU A 433 9.83 -2.35 13.72
N ASN A 434 8.96 -3.20 13.18
CA ASN A 434 8.47 -3.15 11.80
C ASN A 434 7.14 -2.39 11.71
N TYR A 435 6.07 -2.95 12.27
CA TYR A 435 4.70 -2.45 12.08
C TYR A 435 4.43 -1.11 12.79
N VAL A 436 4.87 -0.98 14.06
CA VAL A 436 4.53 0.22 14.86
C VAL A 436 5.37 1.42 14.47
N VAL A 437 6.68 1.23 14.22
CA VAL A 437 7.57 2.35 13.84
C VAL A 437 7.30 2.87 12.44
N PHE A 438 6.68 2.06 11.59
CA PHE A 438 6.29 2.46 10.24
C PHE A 438 5.17 3.51 10.24
N ILE A 439 4.24 3.43 11.18
CA ILE A 439 3.04 4.30 11.20
C ILE A 439 3.38 5.79 11.28
N PRO A 440 4.21 6.29 12.22
CA PRO A 440 4.56 7.71 12.29
C PRO A 440 5.27 8.22 11.03
N PHE A 441 6.01 7.37 10.33
CA PHE A 441 6.59 7.72 9.05
C PHE A 441 5.52 7.86 7.96
N ALA A 442 4.66 6.86 7.80
CA ALA A 442 3.69 6.83 6.70
C ALA A 442 2.56 7.86 6.92
N SER A 443 1.90 7.82 8.08
CA SER A 443 0.76 8.68 8.38
C SER A 443 1.14 10.09 8.85
N GLY A 444 2.37 10.25 9.37
CA GLY A 444 2.92 11.53 9.81
C GLY A 444 3.79 12.17 8.76
N VAL A 445 5.05 11.71 8.64
CA VAL A 445 6.06 12.36 7.79
C VAL A 445 5.65 12.43 6.34
N MET A 446 5.34 11.28 5.73
CA MET A 446 5.00 11.21 4.31
C MET A 446 3.69 11.93 4.00
N SER A 447 2.61 11.62 4.72
CA SER A 447 1.30 12.19 4.42
C SER A 447 1.26 13.71 4.64
N GLU A 448 1.85 14.23 5.72
CA GLU A 448 1.91 15.69 5.96
C GLU A 448 2.84 16.39 4.95
N PHE A 449 3.97 15.79 4.60
CA PHE A 449 4.88 16.38 3.62
C PHE A 449 4.23 16.48 2.24
N GLU A 450 3.60 15.41 1.76
CA GLU A 450 2.96 15.39 0.45
C GLU A 450 1.69 16.26 0.42
N HIS A 451 0.93 16.32 1.52
CA HIS A 451 -0.15 17.28 1.67
C HIS A 451 0.36 18.73 1.57
N ASP A 452 1.44 19.06 2.29
CA ASP A 452 2.04 20.40 2.21
C ASP A 452 2.61 20.68 0.81
N LEU A 453 3.19 19.66 0.15
CA LEU A 453 3.73 19.76 -1.20
C LEU A 453 2.64 20.13 -2.22
N TYR A 454 1.54 19.39 -2.27
CA TYR A 454 0.50 19.52 -3.30
C TYR A 454 -0.57 20.56 -2.95
N ALA A 455 -1.14 20.49 -1.74
CA ALA A 455 -2.26 21.35 -1.33
C ALA A 455 -1.81 22.74 -0.86
N LYS A 456 -0.64 22.84 -0.18
CA LYS A 456 -0.14 24.13 0.34
C LYS A 456 0.98 24.74 -0.52
N ASN A 457 1.31 24.11 -1.65
CA ASN A 457 2.36 24.59 -2.55
C ASN A 457 3.68 24.89 -1.85
N LEU A 458 4.13 23.97 -0.98
CA LEU A 458 5.36 24.10 -0.17
C LEU A 458 6.54 24.57 -1.05
N SER A 459 7.23 25.64 -0.65
CA SER A 459 8.32 26.18 -1.46
C SER A 459 9.54 25.24 -1.49
N PRO A 460 10.26 25.13 -2.61
CA PRO A 460 11.41 24.24 -2.73
C PRO A 460 12.53 24.52 -1.72
N GLU A 461 12.67 25.76 -1.30
CA GLU A 461 13.64 26.19 -0.29
C GLU A 461 13.35 25.57 1.07
N ASN A 462 12.08 25.28 1.33
CA ASN A 462 11.59 24.74 2.60
C ASN A 462 11.43 23.20 2.59
N PHE A 463 11.67 22.51 1.47
CA PHE A 463 11.50 21.05 1.40
C PHE A 463 12.25 20.31 2.49
N ASN A 464 13.54 20.62 2.64
CA ASN A 464 14.39 19.89 3.58
C ASN A 464 14.09 20.27 5.04
N GLN A 465 13.86 21.54 5.32
CA GLN A 465 13.44 22.00 6.65
C GLN A 465 12.14 21.33 7.08
N ARG A 466 11.10 21.37 6.22
CA ARG A 466 9.79 20.79 6.53
C ARG A 466 9.86 19.29 6.73
N TRP A 467 10.63 18.58 5.91
CA TRP A 467 10.85 17.14 6.07
C TRP A 467 11.40 16.79 7.45
N TRP A 468 12.43 17.49 7.89
CA TRP A 468 13.07 17.20 9.18
C TRP A 468 12.28 17.71 10.38
N GLU A 469 11.47 18.75 10.24
CA GLU A 469 10.47 19.13 11.24
C GLU A 469 9.47 18.00 11.46
N LEU A 470 8.96 17.41 10.39
CA LEU A 470 8.02 16.30 10.44
C LEU A 470 8.68 15.02 10.99
N ALA A 471 9.88 14.67 10.54
CA ALA A 471 10.61 13.52 11.05
C ALA A 471 10.88 13.65 12.56
N LYS A 472 11.26 14.83 13.02
CA LYS A 472 11.42 15.11 14.45
C LYS A 472 10.10 15.00 15.21
N GLN A 473 9.04 15.57 14.68
CA GLN A 473 7.71 15.58 15.31
C GLN A 473 7.10 14.19 15.43
N TYR A 474 7.13 13.41 14.36
CA TYR A 474 6.42 12.13 14.29
C TYR A 474 7.27 10.92 14.64
N GLN A 475 8.54 10.93 14.22
CA GLN A 475 9.45 9.79 14.43
C GLN A 475 10.48 10.01 15.56
N GLY A 476 10.65 11.24 16.04
CA GLY A 476 11.75 11.55 16.97
C GLY A 476 13.14 11.34 16.36
N ILE A 477 13.28 11.58 15.06
CA ILE A 477 14.50 11.39 14.28
C ILE A 477 15.04 12.76 13.84
N GLU A 478 16.35 12.93 13.89
CA GLU A 478 17.03 14.12 13.40
C GLU A 478 18.12 13.77 12.38
N PRO A 479 18.44 14.68 11.44
CA PRO A 479 19.50 14.45 10.48
C PRO A 479 20.87 14.52 11.17
N PRO A 480 21.87 13.83 10.63
CA PRO A 480 23.24 14.02 11.09
C PRO A 480 23.77 15.39 10.64
N GLY A 481 23.89 16.31 11.58
CA GLY A 481 24.36 17.66 11.30
C GLY A 481 23.31 18.60 10.70
N ASN A 482 23.75 19.78 10.30
CA ASN A 482 22.88 20.78 9.68
C ASN A 482 22.68 20.48 8.19
N ARG A 483 21.42 20.33 7.76
CA ARG A 483 21.04 20.07 6.37
C ARG A 483 20.06 21.14 5.90
N GLY A 484 20.61 22.18 5.30
CA GLY A 484 19.87 23.36 4.85
C GLY A 484 19.10 23.15 3.53
N SER A 485 18.76 24.27 2.89
CA SER A 485 17.97 24.29 1.66
C SER A 485 18.69 23.73 0.42
N GLU A 486 20.01 23.55 0.49
CA GLU A 486 20.82 22.90 -0.56
C GLU A 486 20.54 21.38 -0.66
N TYR A 487 20.01 20.79 0.41
CA TYR A 487 19.56 19.39 0.43
C TYR A 487 18.08 19.27 0.07
N ALA A 488 17.67 18.07 -0.30
CA ALA A 488 16.27 17.71 -0.54
C ALA A 488 16.05 16.24 -0.19
N ASP A 489 16.21 15.89 1.09
CA ASP A 489 16.21 14.51 1.55
C ASP A 489 14.87 13.80 1.31
N ALA A 490 13.76 14.54 1.39
CA ALA A 490 12.43 14.03 1.02
C ALA A 490 12.41 13.47 -0.41
N THR A 491 13.04 14.16 -1.35
CA THR A 491 13.00 13.75 -2.76
C THR A 491 13.80 12.48 -3.06
N SER A 492 14.63 12.01 -2.12
CA SER A 492 15.30 10.71 -2.22
C SER A 492 14.33 9.52 -2.00
N LYS A 493 13.12 9.79 -1.47
CA LYS A 493 12.10 8.75 -1.28
C LYS A 493 11.42 8.44 -2.61
N THR A 494 11.51 7.19 -3.05
CA THR A 494 10.98 6.74 -4.35
C THR A 494 9.51 7.11 -4.54
N HIS A 495 8.67 6.80 -3.57
CA HIS A 495 7.21 7.03 -3.62
C HIS A 495 6.79 8.50 -3.81
N ILE A 496 7.58 9.47 -3.33
CA ILE A 496 7.31 10.89 -3.59
C ILE A 496 7.41 11.20 -5.10
N ASN A 497 8.24 10.45 -5.83
CA ASN A 497 8.47 10.64 -7.26
C ASN A 497 7.52 9.79 -8.13
N ASP A 498 7.37 8.51 -7.83
CA ASP A 498 6.75 7.48 -8.68
C ASP A 498 5.38 6.96 -8.21
N ASP A 499 5.04 7.09 -6.93
CA ASP A 499 3.74 6.71 -6.36
C ASP A 499 3.21 7.78 -5.38
N PRO A 500 3.03 9.04 -5.86
CA PRO A 500 2.87 10.21 -5.01
C PRO A 500 1.49 10.31 -4.35
N ALA A 501 1.50 10.90 -3.16
CA ALA A 501 0.32 11.28 -2.38
C ALA A 501 -0.60 10.11 -1.97
N GLN A 502 -0.03 8.91 -1.80
CA GLN A 502 -0.76 7.70 -1.42
C GLN A 502 -0.13 6.93 -0.24
N TYR A 503 0.95 7.44 0.35
CA TYR A 503 1.69 6.67 1.36
C TYR A 503 0.90 6.37 2.63
N TYR A 504 -0.21 7.06 2.88
CA TYR A 504 -1.19 6.74 3.94
C TYR A 504 -1.83 5.34 3.77
N ASP A 505 -1.81 4.78 2.57
CA ASP A 505 -2.34 3.44 2.26
C ASP A 505 -1.69 2.37 3.14
N TYR A 506 -0.37 2.45 3.30
CA TYR A 506 0.40 1.51 4.11
C TYR A 506 0.10 1.67 5.62
N ALA A 507 -0.11 2.91 6.08
CA ALA A 507 -0.51 3.12 7.47
C ALA A 507 -1.91 2.55 7.74
N LEU A 508 -2.84 2.76 6.81
CA LEU A 508 -4.19 2.21 6.89
C LEU A 508 -4.15 0.68 6.85
N SER A 509 -3.35 0.09 5.96
CA SER A 509 -3.28 -1.37 5.82
C SER A 509 -2.86 -2.07 7.10
N TYR A 510 -1.84 -1.57 7.80
CA TYR A 510 -1.39 -2.17 9.06
C TYR A 510 -2.43 -2.00 10.18
N VAL A 511 -3.07 -0.84 10.26
CA VAL A 511 -4.13 -0.62 11.25
C VAL A 511 -5.35 -1.53 10.99
N ILE A 512 -5.76 -1.67 9.73
CA ILE A 512 -6.84 -2.58 9.32
C ILE A 512 -6.47 -4.03 9.64
N LEU A 513 -5.24 -4.44 9.31
CA LEU A 513 -4.73 -5.79 9.60
C LEU A 513 -4.96 -6.15 11.07
N PHE A 514 -4.44 -5.33 12.00
CA PHE A 514 -4.55 -5.63 13.42
C PHE A 514 -5.99 -5.56 13.94
N GLN A 515 -6.82 -4.67 13.39
CA GLN A 515 -8.24 -4.60 13.77
C GLN A 515 -9.01 -5.85 13.31
N LEU A 516 -8.76 -6.34 12.10
CA LEU A 516 -9.36 -7.58 11.60
C LEU A 516 -8.82 -8.80 12.37
N HIS A 517 -7.50 -8.85 12.62
CA HIS A 517 -6.89 -9.93 13.38
C HIS A 517 -7.44 -10.04 14.80
N ASP A 518 -7.55 -8.92 15.49
CA ASP A 518 -8.11 -8.86 16.86
C ASP A 518 -9.57 -9.35 16.87
N TYR A 519 -10.38 -8.89 15.92
CA TYR A 519 -11.76 -9.35 15.78
C TYR A 519 -11.86 -10.86 15.52
N ILE A 520 -11.07 -11.37 14.57
CA ILE A 520 -11.04 -12.81 14.25
C ILE A 520 -10.61 -13.62 15.46
N ALA A 521 -9.51 -13.24 16.10
CA ALA A 521 -8.98 -13.96 17.25
C ALA A 521 -9.98 -14.02 18.40
N LYS A 522 -10.55 -12.89 18.79
CA LYS A 522 -11.42 -12.78 19.98
C LYS A 522 -12.86 -13.20 19.73
N ASN A 523 -13.42 -12.86 18.55
CA ASN A 523 -14.85 -13.03 18.31
C ASN A 523 -15.20 -14.30 17.52
N ILE A 524 -14.32 -14.74 16.63
CA ILE A 524 -14.53 -15.95 15.82
C ILE A 524 -13.83 -17.15 16.43
N LEU A 525 -12.50 -17.07 16.58
CA LEU A 525 -11.69 -18.19 17.02
C LEU A 525 -11.73 -18.42 18.54
N LYS A 526 -12.00 -17.38 19.33
CA LYS A 526 -11.86 -17.40 20.82
C LYS A 526 -10.47 -17.84 21.26
N GLN A 527 -9.43 -17.33 20.56
CA GLN A 527 -8.02 -17.62 20.79
C GLN A 527 -7.25 -16.37 21.18
N ASP A 528 -6.07 -16.56 21.78
CA ASP A 528 -5.13 -15.48 22.00
C ASP A 528 -4.66 -14.90 20.64
N PRO A 529 -4.71 -13.58 20.43
CA PRO A 529 -4.23 -12.97 19.19
C PRO A 529 -2.76 -13.30 18.84
N HIS A 530 -1.92 -13.63 19.83
CA HIS A 530 -0.52 -14.02 19.62
C HIS A 530 -0.34 -15.52 19.30
N ALA A 531 -1.41 -16.29 19.35
CA ALA A 531 -1.37 -17.74 19.17
C ALA A 531 -2.62 -18.25 18.43
N THR A 532 -2.98 -17.58 17.34
CA THR A 532 -4.13 -17.95 16.53
C THR A 532 -3.81 -19.07 15.53
N ASN A 533 -4.84 -19.80 15.15
CA ASN A 533 -4.77 -20.71 14.01
C ASN A 533 -6.04 -20.59 13.17
N TYR A 534 -5.91 -19.96 12.00
CA TYR A 534 -7.02 -19.79 11.07
C TYR A 534 -7.32 -21.06 10.26
N TYR A 535 -6.31 -21.92 10.08
CA TYR A 535 -6.39 -23.08 9.18
C TYR A 535 -7.59 -23.99 9.51
N GLY A 536 -8.39 -24.28 8.50
CA GLY A 536 -9.58 -25.13 8.63
C GLY A 536 -10.84 -24.44 9.15
N ASN A 537 -10.75 -23.19 9.60
CA ASN A 537 -11.89 -22.46 10.14
C ASN A 537 -12.70 -21.78 9.04
N LYS A 538 -13.87 -22.34 8.72
CA LYS A 538 -14.77 -21.83 7.68
C LYS A 538 -15.43 -20.50 8.04
N GLU A 539 -15.64 -20.23 9.33
CA GLU A 539 -16.23 -18.99 9.81
C GLU A 539 -15.29 -17.81 9.57
N VAL A 540 -13.97 -18.00 9.79
CA VAL A 540 -12.94 -17.02 9.40
C VAL A 540 -13.00 -16.77 7.90
N GLY A 541 -13.08 -17.82 7.07
CA GLY A 541 -13.16 -17.65 5.62
C GLY A 541 -14.41 -16.90 5.18
N GLN A 542 -15.57 -17.19 5.77
CA GLN A 542 -16.82 -16.47 5.50
C GLN A 542 -16.73 -14.99 5.90
N PHE A 543 -16.14 -14.71 7.06
CA PHE A 543 -15.91 -13.33 7.51
C PHE A 543 -15.04 -12.56 6.53
N LEU A 544 -13.88 -13.10 6.15
CA LEU A 544 -12.98 -12.47 5.19
C LEU A 544 -13.63 -12.29 3.81
N THR A 545 -14.31 -13.32 3.32
CA THR A 545 -15.04 -13.23 2.05
C THR A 545 -16.12 -12.15 2.09
N SER A 546 -16.82 -11.97 3.22
CA SER A 546 -17.85 -10.95 3.36
C SER A 546 -17.31 -9.50 3.30
N ILE A 547 -15.99 -9.32 3.54
CA ILE A 547 -15.28 -8.03 3.38
C ILE A 547 -14.82 -7.87 1.92
N MET A 548 -14.32 -8.94 1.31
CA MET A 548 -13.74 -8.91 -0.03
C MET A 548 -14.80 -8.89 -1.15
N HIS A 549 -15.91 -9.62 -0.97
CA HIS A 549 -16.93 -9.85 -1.97
C HIS A 549 -17.55 -8.58 -2.59
N PRO A 550 -17.87 -7.51 -1.82
CA PRO A 550 -18.47 -6.32 -2.40
C PRO A 550 -17.48 -5.45 -3.19
N GLY A 551 -16.18 -5.75 -3.17
CA GLY A 551 -15.16 -4.95 -3.84
C GLY A 551 -15.25 -3.47 -3.47
N ALA A 552 -15.12 -2.59 -4.47
CA ALA A 552 -15.24 -1.15 -4.29
C ALA A 552 -16.69 -0.63 -4.32
N SER A 553 -17.70 -1.51 -4.31
CA SER A 553 -19.12 -1.08 -4.41
C SER A 553 -19.70 -0.51 -3.12
N VAL A 554 -19.03 -0.71 -1.97
CA VAL A 554 -19.49 -0.25 -0.64
C VAL A 554 -18.60 0.87 -0.08
N ASP A 555 -19.11 1.59 0.92
CA ASP A 555 -18.28 2.49 1.72
C ASP A 555 -17.46 1.64 2.71
N TRP A 556 -16.14 1.65 2.57
CA TRP A 556 -15.24 0.84 3.37
C TRP A 556 -15.31 1.13 4.88
N ARG A 557 -15.63 2.38 5.27
CA ARG A 557 -15.73 2.79 6.69
C ARG A 557 -16.96 2.16 7.33
N LYS A 558 -18.09 2.22 6.63
CA LYS A 558 -19.33 1.58 7.06
C LYS A 558 -19.18 0.07 7.13
N MET A 559 -18.61 -0.54 6.08
CA MET A 559 -18.34 -1.97 6.05
C MET A 559 -17.46 -2.41 7.23
N LEU A 560 -16.34 -1.73 7.48
CA LEU A 560 -15.45 -2.08 8.60
C LEU A 560 -16.18 -2.02 9.93
N LYS A 561 -16.93 -0.94 10.17
CA LYS A 561 -17.73 -0.76 11.38
C LYS A 561 -18.81 -1.82 11.56
N GLU A 562 -19.50 -2.17 10.50
CA GLU A 562 -20.52 -3.24 10.51
C GLU A 562 -19.90 -4.61 10.79
N LYS A 563 -18.71 -4.89 10.24
CA LYS A 563 -18.04 -6.19 10.38
C LYS A 563 -17.32 -6.35 11.72
N THR A 564 -16.73 -5.27 12.25
CA THR A 564 -15.90 -5.34 13.48
C THR A 564 -16.55 -4.68 14.69
N GLY A 565 -17.63 -3.92 14.51
CA GLY A 565 -18.29 -3.14 15.55
C GLY A 565 -17.63 -1.79 15.84
N GLU A 566 -16.53 -1.45 15.19
CA GLU A 566 -15.71 -0.27 15.47
C GLU A 566 -15.32 0.51 14.20
N ASP A 567 -15.19 1.82 14.33
CA ASP A 567 -14.53 2.66 13.34
C ASP A 567 -13.03 2.33 13.32
N LEU A 568 -12.33 2.66 12.21
CA LEU A 568 -10.90 2.42 12.10
C LEU A 568 -10.12 3.09 13.24
N SER A 569 -9.28 2.31 13.93
CA SER A 569 -8.53 2.73 15.10
C SER A 569 -7.29 1.86 15.31
N ALA A 570 -6.18 2.47 15.74
CA ALA A 570 -4.97 1.76 16.13
C ALA A 570 -5.08 1.02 17.48
N ARG A 571 -6.24 1.06 18.15
CA ARG A 571 -6.43 0.41 19.47
C ARG A 571 -6.15 -1.09 19.45
N ALA A 572 -6.57 -1.79 18.40
CA ALA A 572 -6.31 -3.21 18.25
C ALA A 572 -4.81 -3.50 18.13
N MET A 573 -4.07 -2.69 17.37
CA MET A 573 -2.61 -2.77 17.28
C MET A 573 -1.96 -2.51 18.64
N VAL A 574 -2.36 -1.50 19.37
CA VAL A 574 -1.86 -1.22 20.72
C VAL A 574 -2.16 -2.36 21.68
N ALA A 575 -3.36 -2.95 21.60
CA ALA A 575 -3.75 -4.10 22.43
C ALA A 575 -2.91 -5.35 22.10
N TYR A 576 -2.63 -5.60 20.83
CA TYR A 576 -1.74 -6.69 20.41
C TYR A 576 -0.34 -6.53 21.00
N PHE A 577 0.21 -5.33 21.02
CA PHE A 577 1.54 -5.08 21.59
C PHE A 577 1.53 -4.74 23.09
N GLN A 578 0.42 -4.95 23.81
CA GLN A 578 0.35 -4.62 25.24
C GLN A 578 1.38 -5.37 26.12
N PRO A 579 1.69 -6.67 25.90
CA PRO A 579 2.74 -7.36 26.64
C PRO A 579 4.12 -6.71 26.43
N LEU A 580 4.42 -6.31 25.20
CA LEU A 580 5.63 -5.57 24.86
C LEU A 580 5.66 -4.18 25.52
N LEU A 581 4.55 -3.45 25.50
CA LEU A 581 4.44 -2.13 26.14
C LEU A 581 4.78 -2.22 27.64
N ASN A 582 4.30 -3.24 28.33
CA ASN A 582 4.60 -3.46 29.74
C ASN A 582 6.09 -3.74 29.95
N TYR A 583 6.69 -4.62 29.12
CA TYR A 583 8.13 -4.88 29.15
C TYR A 583 8.96 -3.61 28.90
N LEU A 584 8.62 -2.82 27.88
CA LEU A 584 9.36 -1.60 27.55
C LEU A 584 9.29 -0.56 28.67
N LYS A 585 8.15 -0.41 29.33
CA LYS A 585 8.03 0.47 30.52
C LYS A 585 8.99 0.07 31.64
N GLU A 586 9.18 -1.22 31.87
CA GLU A 586 10.15 -1.71 32.86
C GLU A 586 11.59 -1.43 32.40
N GLN A 587 11.91 -1.68 31.12
CA GLN A 587 13.23 -1.40 30.56
C GLN A 587 13.58 0.09 30.56
N ASN A 588 12.57 0.96 30.42
CA ASN A 588 12.75 2.40 30.36
C ASN A 588 12.70 3.10 31.72
N LYS A 589 12.56 2.35 32.83
CA LYS A 589 12.62 2.95 34.17
C LYS A 589 13.92 3.74 34.37
N GLY A 590 13.78 5.01 34.75
CA GLY A 590 14.91 5.94 34.93
C GLY A 590 15.51 6.50 33.63
N ARG A 591 15.01 6.10 32.46
CA ARG A 591 15.42 6.67 31.18
C ARG A 591 14.64 7.96 30.89
N LYS A 592 15.28 8.91 30.18
CA LYS A 592 14.67 10.18 29.78
C LYS A 592 13.81 9.98 28.54
N TYR A 593 12.53 10.32 28.65
CA TYR A 593 11.61 10.44 27.49
C TYR A 593 11.80 11.79 26.80
N THR A 594 11.72 11.81 25.48
CA THR A 594 11.95 13.01 24.66
C THR A 594 10.88 13.24 23.59
N MET A 595 9.94 12.29 23.49
CA MET A 595 8.72 12.40 22.68
C MET A 595 7.48 12.38 23.56
#